data_01d21566ea939e5c38e814d075927fe8
#
_entry.id   01d21566ea939e5c38e814d075927fe8
#
_cell.length_a   1.000
_cell.length_b   1.000
_cell.length_c   1.000
_cell.angle_alpha   90.00
_cell.angle_beta   90.00
_cell.angle_gamma   90.00
#
_symmetry.space_group_name_H-M   'P 1'
#
loop_
_entity.id
_entity.type
_entity.pdbx_description
1 polymer ?
#
loop_
_entity_poly.entity_id
_entity_poly.type
_entity_poly.pdbx_seq_one_letter_code
_entity_poly.pdbx_strand_id
1 'polypeptide(L)'
;IMLANMAKLRNFNVTWMPSYGPEQRGGSASCSIILSHNKIPSPLIDRDCNLLIAMTQTALEKFIHELKPNGVLLYDSSTMKRPDVSEDKKVLGIDALDIATNRVGNHKCANSVILGALSVILIDHYLEGEDKMDFDPAFEEAIIDGFSSKPEVIKQNLYAFYEGKKVALERIKAHKA
;
A
#
# COMPACT_ATOMS: atom_id res chain seq x y z
N ILE A 1 5.73 -4.49 6.68
CA ILE A 1 5.45 -5.29 7.89
C ILE A 1 3.94 -5.41 8.08
N MET A 2 3.15 -4.34 8.28
CA MET A 2 1.68 -4.40 8.51
C MET A 2 0.93 -5.23 7.47
N LEU A 3 1.16 -4.99 6.17
CA LEU A 3 0.56 -5.80 5.10
C LEU A 3 0.91 -7.30 5.23
N ALA A 4 2.15 -7.62 5.57
CA ALA A 4 2.58 -9.01 5.77
C ALA A 4 1.92 -9.65 7.00
N ASN A 5 1.74 -8.89 8.08
CA ASN A 5 1.05 -9.37 9.29
C ASN A 5 -0.44 -9.61 9.00
N MET A 6 -1.12 -8.64 8.36
CA MET A 6 -2.50 -8.80 7.91
C MET A 6 -2.68 -10.06 7.05
N ALA A 7 -1.80 -10.28 6.08
CA ALA A 7 -1.89 -11.43 5.20
C ALA A 7 -1.73 -12.76 5.95
N LYS A 8 -0.86 -12.82 6.97
CA LYS A 8 -0.75 -13.99 7.86
C LYS A 8 -2.03 -14.24 8.65
N LEU A 9 -2.67 -13.20 9.17
CA LEU A 9 -3.97 -13.31 9.87
C LEU A 9 -5.06 -13.87 8.96
N ARG A 10 -4.92 -13.72 7.64
CA ARG A 10 -5.81 -14.27 6.61
C ARG A 10 -5.30 -15.57 5.97
N ASN A 11 -4.35 -16.26 6.60
CA ASN A 11 -3.79 -17.54 6.16
C ASN A 11 -3.11 -17.52 4.77
N PHE A 12 -2.60 -16.37 4.34
CA PHE A 12 -1.74 -16.31 3.16
C PHE A 12 -0.32 -16.76 3.48
N ASN A 13 0.30 -17.46 2.53
CA ASN A 13 1.75 -17.55 2.48
C ASN A 13 2.31 -16.17 2.11
N VAL A 14 3.31 -15.71 2.84
CA VAL A 14 3.88 -14.37 2.69
C VAL A 14 5.37 -14.43 2.58
N THR A 15 5.93 -13.75 1.58
CA THR A 15 7.34 -13.36 1.61
C THR A 15 7.45 -11.84 1.72
N TRP A 16 8.42 -11.38 2.49
CA TRP A 16 8.72 -9.98 2.70
C TRP A 16 10.23 -9.77 2.57
N MET A 17 10.63 -8.99 1.56
CA MET A 17 12.03 -8.75 1.24
C MET A 17 12.31 -7.25 1.17
N PRO A 18 12.83 -6.65 2.24
CA PRO A 18 13.28 -5.26 2.22
C PRO A 18 14.61 -5.14 1.46
N SER A 19 14.76 -4.05 0.72
CA SER A 19 16.00 -3.67 0.05
C SER A 19 16.34 -2.23 0.42
N TYR A 20 17.55 -2.04 0.90
CA TYR A 20 18.07 -0.73 1.29
C TYR A 20 19.26 -0.38 0.39
N GLY A 21 19.32 0.86 -0.06
CA GLY A 21 20.49 1.39 -0.76
C GLY A 21 21.73 1.42 0.13
N PRO A 22 22.94 1.47 -0.44
CA PRO A 22 24.19 1.55 0.31
C PRO A 22 24.38 2.88 1.07
N GLU A 23 23.55 3.89 0.75
CA GLU A 23 23.66 5.20 1.38
C GLU A 23 23.08 5.17 2.79
N GLN A 24 23.87 5.67 3.76
CA GLN A 24 23.45 5.74 5.18
C GLN A 24 22.32 6.74 5.44
N ARG A 25 22.12 7.73 4.59
CA ARG A 25 21.03 8.73 4.65
C ARG A 25 20.62 9.15 3.24
N GLY A 26 19.30 9.27 3.01
CA GLY A 26 18.76 9.72 1.72
C GLY A 26 18.74 8.69 0.61
N GLY A 27 19.12 7.44 0.88
CA GLY A 27 19.09 6.34 -0.07
C GLY A 27 17.69 5.85 -0.38
N SER A 28 17.56 5.14 -1.51
CA SER A 28 16.30 4.51 -1.87
C SER A 28 16.05 3.28 -0.99
N ALA A 29 14.86 3.20 -0.39
CA ALA A 29 14.38 2.01 0.29
C ALA A 29 13.21 1.42 -0.51
N SER A 30 13.21 0.13 -0.71
CA SER A 30 12.09 -0.59 -1.31
C SER A 30 11.78 -1.86 -0.52
N CYS A 31 10.61 -2.42 -0.76
CA CYS A 31 10.20 -3.65 -0.12
C CYS A 31 9.30 -4.43 -1.06
N SER A 32 9.67 -5.66 -1.38
CA SER A 32 8.85 -6.59 -2.13
C SER A 32 8.05 -7.47 -1.20
N ILE A 33 6.76 -7.66 -1.51
CA ILE A 33 5.84 -8.53 -0.77
C ILE A 33 5.14 -9.42 -1.78
N ILE A 34 5.15 -10.73 -1.55
CA ILE A 34 4.36 -11.69 -2.30
C ILE A 34 3.35 -12.31 -1.35
N LEU A 35 2.08 -12.31 -1.76
CA LEU A 35 0.97 -12.94 -1.06
C LEU A 35 0.42 -14.06 -1.94
N SER A 36 0.20 -15.25 -1.38
CA SER A 36 -0.32 -16.40 -2.13
C SER A 36 -0.99 -17.40 -1.20
N HIS A 37 -2.05 -18.06 -1.66
CA HIS A 37 -2.58 -19.25 -0.98
C HIS A 37 -1.69 -20.47 -1.21
N ASN A 38 -0.92 -20.48 -2.29
CA ASN A 38 0.01 -21.55 -2.60
C ASN A 38 1.41 -21.27 -2.03
N LYS A 39 2.22 -22.32 -1.93
CA LYS A 39 3.63 -22.19 -1.55
C LYS A 39 4.35 -21.24 -2.50
N ILE A 40 5.06 -20.26 -1.96
CA ILE A 40 5.86 -19.29 -2.72
C ILE A 40 7.23 -19.90 -2.97
N PRO A 41 7.60 -20.20 -4.25
CA PRO A 41 8.86 -20.87 -4.56
C PRO A 41 10.08 -19.95 -4.45
N SER A 42 9.89 -18.64 -4.65
CA SER A 42 10.95 -17.63 -4.58
C SER A 42 10.43 -16.35 -3.95
N PRO A 43 11.20 -15.68 -3.08
CA PRO A 43 10.82 -14.38 -2.51
C PRO A 43 11.11 -13.21 -3.47
N LEU A 44 11.76 -13.46 -4.60
CA LEU A 44 12.15 -12.43 -5.55
C LEU A 44 10.98 -12.12 -6.49
N ILE A 45 10.68 -10.84 -6.64
CA ILE A 45 9.82 -10.32 -7.70
C ILE A 45 10.74 -9.93 -8.85
N ASP A 46 10.71 -10.67 -9.94
CA ASP A 46 11.51 -10.39 -11.13
C ASP A 46 10.64 -9.61 -12.14
N ARG A 47 10.73 -8.28 -12.08
CA ARG A 47 10.21 -7.32 -13.07
C ARG A 47 8.72 -7.34 -13.44
N ASP A 48 7.88 -8.08 -12.71
CA ASP A 48 6.45 -8.24 -13.03
C ASP A 48 5.57 -8.05 -11.79
N CYS A 49 5.70 -6.89 -11.09
CA CYS A 49 4.85 -6.65 -9.95
C CYS A 49 3.41 -6.32 -10.38
N ASN A 50 2.45 -6.89 -9.65
CA ASN A 50 1.02 -6.64 -9.86
C ASN A 50 0.62 -5.23 -9.39
N LEU A 51 1.24 -4.78 -8.32
CA LEU A 51 0.93 -3.54 -7.62
C LEU A 51 2.24 -2.85 -7.22
N LEU A 52 2.40 -1.61 -7.64
CA LEU A 52 3.49 -0.74 -7.22
C LEU A 52 2.94 0.35 -6.29
N ILE A 53 3.57 0.52 -5.12
CA ILE A 53 3.27 1.62 -4.21
C ILE A 53 4.47 2.56 -4.20
N ALA A 54 4.26 3.81 -4.63
CA ALA A 54 5.30 4.83 -4.65
C ALA A 54 4.98 5.98 -3.68
N MET A 55 5.90 6.25 -2.75
CA MET A 55 5.77 7.32 -1.76
C MET A 55 6.66 8.53 -2.08
N THR A 56 7.51 8.44 -3.10
CA THR A 56 8.39 9.52 -3.55
C THR A 56 8.56 9.48 -5.06
N GLN A 57 8.82 10.66 -5.67
CA GLN A 57 9.05 10.77 -7.11
C GLN A 57 10.22 9.89 -7.57
N THR A 58 11.32 9.86 -6.82
CA THR A 58 12.50 9.03 -7.12
C THR A 58 12.17 7.52 -7.10
N ALA A 59 11.33 7.08 -6.15
CA ALA A 59 10.90 5.67 -6.10
C ALA A 59 10.01 5.34 -7.30
N LEU A 60 9.10 6.24 -7.67
CA LEU A 60 8.24 6.07 -8.83
C LEU A 60 9.05 5.90 -10.11
N GLU A 61 9.97 6.83 -10.39
CA GLU A 61 10.82 6.80 -11.59
C GLU A 61 11.69 5.53 -11.65
N LYS A 62 12.20 5.09 -10.50
CA LYS A 62 13.06 3.91 -10.41
C LYS A 62 12.31 2.61 -10.66
N PHE A 63 11.05 2.48 -10.19
CA PHE A 63 10.36 1.20 -10.15
C PHE A 63 9.15 1.08 -11.09
N ILE A 64 8.75 2.17 -11.77
CA ILE A 64 7.55 2.15 -12.62
C ILE A 64 7.62 1.12 -13.74
N HIS A 65 8.83 0.83 -14.23
CA HIS A 65 9.04 -0.16 -15.30
C HIS A 65 8.91 -1.61 -14.82
N GLU A 66 8.88 -1.86 -13.51
CA GLU A 66 8.63 -3.19 -12.93
C GLU A 66 7.13 -3.53 -12.87
N LEU A 67 6.26 -2.53 -13.07
CA LEU A 67 4.81 -2.73 -13.04
C LEU A 67 4.36 -3.41 -14.34
N LYS A 68 3.78 -4.60 -14.20
CA LYS A 68 3.29 -5.39 -15.35
C LYS A 68 2.14 -4.71 -16.10
N PRO A 69 1.82 -5.13 -17.33
CA PRO A 69 0.58 -4.76 -18.02
C PRO A 69 -0.65 -5.08 -17.14
N ASN A 70 -1.64 -4.19 -17.15
CA ASN A 70 -2.82 -4.23 -16.29
C ASN A 70 -2.52 -4.14 -14.76
N GLY A 71 -1.30 -3.84 -14.38
CA GLY A 71 -0.90 -3.61 -12.99
C GLY A 71 -1.49 -2.32 -12.43
N VAL A 72 -1.50 -2.21 -11.10
CA VAL A 72 -2.02 -1.04 -10.38
C VAL A 72 -0.86 -0.23 -9.80
N LEU A 73 -0.84 1.07 -10.09
CA LEU A 73 0.03 2.04 -9.42
C LEU A 73 -0.78 2.80 -8.36
N LEU A 74 -0.35 2.69 -7.12
CA LEU A 74 -0.79 3.52 -6.00
C LEU A 74 0.33 4.48 -5.62
N TYR A 75 0.06 5.79 -5.60
CA TYR A 75 1.09 6.78 -5.29
C TYR A 75 0.58 7.94 -4.43
N ASP A 76 1.49 8.61 -3.72
CA ASP A 76 1.15 9.81 -2.95
C ASP A 76 1.09 11.04 -3.86
N SER A 77 -0.14 11.45 -4.21
CA SER A 77 -0.38 12.62 -5.08
C SER A 77 -0.18 13.97 -4.39
N SER A 78 0.07 14.01 -3.08
CA SER A 78 0.47 15.25 -2.38
C SER A 78 1.89 15.68 -2.75
N THR A 79 2.76 14.73 -3.07
CA THR A 79 4.20 14.95 -3.24
C THR A 79 4.69 14.67 -4.65
N MET A 80 3.86 14.04 -5.48
CA MET A 80 4.21 13.60 -6.83
C MET A 80 3.18 14.05 -7.85
N LYS A 81 3.65 14.35 -9.06
CA LYS A 81 2.76 14.56 -10.21
C LYS A 81 2.22 13.21 -10.69
N ARG A 82 1.03 13.24 -11.28
CA ARG A 82 0.49 12.05 -11.94
C ARG A 82 1.49 11.57 -13.00
N PRO A 83 1.96 10.33 -12.92
CA PRO A 83 2.89 9.81 -13.91
C PRO A 83 2.19 9.60 -15.26
N ASP A 84 2.94 9.81 -16.33
CA ASP A 84 2.55 9.40 -17.66
C ASP A 84 2.90 7.92 -17.81
N VAL A 85 1.90 7.08 -17.79
CA VAL A 85 2.01 5.63 -17.94
C VAL A 85 1.06 5.14 -19.02
N SER A 86 1.37 4.00 -19.63
CA SER A 86 0.53 3.38 -20.65
C SER A 86 -0.91 3.15 -20.15
N GLU A 87 -1.90 3.29 -21.04
CA GLU A 87 -3.33 3.22 -20.73
C GLU A 87 -3.78 1.86 -20.14
N ASP A 88 -2.98 0.82 -20.33
CA ASP A 88 -3.21 -0.50 -19.75
C ASP A 88 -3.00 -0.55 -18.23
N LYS A 89 -2.35 0.46 -17.64
CA LYS A 89 -2.10 0.51 -16.20
C LYS A 89 -3.17 1.30 -15.46
N LYS A 90 -3.61 0.76 -14.33
CA LYS A 90 -4.53 1.45 -13.43
C LYS A 90 -3.73 2.36 -12.49
N VAL A 91 -4.10 3.64 -12.42
CA VAL A 91 -3.38 4.63 -11.62
C VAL A 91 -4.30 5.24 -10.58
N LEU A 92 -3.97 5.07 -9.31
CA LEU A 92 -4.66 5.67 -8.17
C LEU A 92 -3.70 6.57 -7.37
N GLY A 93 -3.91 7.87 -7.45
CA GLY A 93 -3.23 8.82 -6.58
C GLY A 93 -4.03 9.03 -5.29
N ILE A 94 -3.38 9.11 -4.15
CA ILE A 94 -3.98 9.44 -2.84
C ILE A 94 -3.14 10.54 -2.23
N ASP A 95 -3.76 11.62 -1.75
CA ASP A 95 -3.07 12.75 -1.12
C ASP A 95 -2.63 12.38 0.30
N ALA A 96 -1.75 11.37 0.40
CA ALA A 96 -1.51 10.68 1.67
C ALA A 96 -0.83 11.58 2.71
N LEU A 97 0.19 12.34 2.30
CA LEU A 97 0.87 13.27 3.22
C LEU A 97 -0.06 14.42 3.62
N ASP A 98 -0.86 14.94 2.69
CA ASP A 98 -1.83 16.02 2.97
C ASP A 98 -2.90 15.54 3.96
N ILE A 99 -3.51 14.38 3.74
CA ILE A 99 -4.48 13.76 4.63
C ILE A 99 -3.87 13.54 6.02
N ALA A 100 -2.67 12.96 6.09
CA ALA A 100 -1.99 12.70 7.35
C ALA A 100 -1.68 14.00 8.12
N THR A 101 -1.28 15.06 7.41
CA THR A 101 -0.94 16.34 8.03
C THR A 101 -2.18 17.13 8.46
N ASN A 102 -3.14 17.30 7.54
CA ASN A 102 -4.22 18.26 7.71
C ASN A 102 -5.50 17.66 8.33
N ARG A 103 -5.77 16.35 8.12
CA ARG A 103 -6.95 15.69 8.69
C ARG A 103 -6.62 14.90 9.96
N VAL A 104 -5.48 14.16 9.94
CA VAL A 104 -5.06 13.32 11.08
C VAL A 104 -4.25 14.14 12.09
N GLY A 105 -3.58 15.22 11.66
CA GLY A 105 -2.71 16.03 12.49
C GLY A 105 -1.34 15.42 12.77
N ASN A 106 -0.94 14.41 11.99
CA ASN A 106 0.34 13.74 12.15
C ASN A 106 0.88 13.21 10.80
N HIS A 107 1.82 13.92 10.20
CA HIS A 107 2.42 13.55 8.91
C HIS A 107 3.05 12.13 8.88
N LYS A 108 3.44 11.58 10.04
CA LYS A 108 4.00 10.23 10.15
C LYS A 108 2.96 9.13 9.85
N CYS A 109 1.66 9.48 9.84
CA CYS A 109 0.59 8.54 9.52
C CYS A 109 0.33 8.38 8.00
N ALA A 110 1.10 9.03 7.11
CA ALA A 110 0.93 8.93 5.66
C ALA A 110 0.98 7.47 5.16
N ASN A 111 1.84 6.63 5.74
CA ASN A 111 1.89 5.20 5.41
C ASN A 111 0.58 4.47 5.75
N SER A 112 -0.09 4.85 6.84
CA SER A 112 -1.39 4.27 7.24
C SER A 112 -2.51 4.74 6.32
N VAL A 113 -2.45 5.96 5.80
CA VAL A 113 -3.36 6.45 4.75
C VAL A 113 -3.21 5.60 3.48
N ILE A 114 -1.98 5.38 3.02
CA ILE A 114 -1.70 4.51 1.86
C ILE A 114 -2.15 3.06 2.12
N LEU A 115 -1.97 2.55 3.33
CA LEU A 115 -2.44 1.22 3.71
C LEU A 115 -3.97 1.09 3.60
N GLY A 116 -4.71 2.15 3.97
CA GLY A 116 -6.16 2.22 3.79
C GLY A 116 -6.58 2.19 2.32
N ALA A 117 -5.90 2.94 1.47
CA ALA A 117 -6.14 2.90 0.02
C ALA A 117 -5.79 1.54 -0.58
N LEU A 118 -4.69 0.93 -0.12
CA LEU A 118 -4.27 -0.40 -0.52
C LEU A 118 -5.33 -1.47 -0.20
N SER A 119 -5.98 -1.40 0.97
CA SER A 119 -7.04 -2.37 1.34
C SER A 119 -8.16 -2.39 0.31
N VAL A 120 -8.56 -1.23 -0.21
CA VAL A 120 -9.58 -1.12 -1.25
C VAL A 120 -9.12 -1.75 -2.57
N ILE A 121 -7.87 -1.47 -2.98
CA ILE A 121 -7.30 -2.03 -4.21
C ILE A 121 -7.23 -3.57 -4.12
N LEU A 122 -6.80 -4.11 -2.98
CA LEU A 122 -6.71 -5.56 -2.80
C LEU A 122 -8.09 -6.21 -2.94
N ILE A 123 -9.11 -5.65 -2.29
CA ILE A 123 -10.49 -6.16 -2.35
C ILE A 123 -11.08 -6.04 -3.77
N ASP A 124 -10.83 -4.92 -4.46
CA ASP A 124 -11.45 -4.66 -5.77
C ASP A 124 -10.78 -5.45 -6.91
N HIS A 125 -9.47 -5.70 -6.83
CA HIS A 125 -8.68 -6.22 -7.95
C HIS A 125 -8.04 -7.59 -7.76
N TYR A 126 -7.80 -8.02 -6.51
CA TYR A 126 -6.94 -9.18 -6.26
C TYR A 126 -7.56 -10.26 -5.38
N LEU A 127 -8.67 -9.95 -4.70
CA LEU A 127 -9.31 -10.89 -3.80
C LEU A 127 -10.67 -11.32 -4.35
N GLU A 128 -11.03 -12.57 -4.12
CA GLU A 128 -12.29 -13.17 -4.55
C GLU A 128 -12.96 -13.94 -3.41
N GLY A 129 -14.27 -14.14 -3.51
CA GLY A 129 -15.04 -14.98 -2.59
C GLY A 129 -14.90 -14.56 -1.11
N GLU A 130 -14.60 -15.51 -0.26
CA GLU A 130 -14.47 -15.31 1.19
C GLU A 130 -13.28 -14.43 1.57
N ASP A 131 -12.26 -14.32 0.73
CA ASP A 131 -11.11 -13.44 0.96
C ASP A 131 -11.48 -11.96 0.98
N LYS A 132 -12.60 -11.57 0.36
CA LYS A 132 -13.11 -10.19 0.43
C LYS A 132 -13.78 -9.85 1.76
N MET A 133 -14.22 -10.85 2.49
CA MET A 133 -14.96 -10.67 3.73
C MET A 133 -14.00 -10.39 4.88
N ASP A 134 -14.38 -9.45 5.73
CA ASP A 134 -13.70 -9.11 6.98
C ASP A 134 -12.20 -8.75 6.85
N PHE A 135 -11.84 -8.11 5.73
CA PHE A 135 -10.45 -7.69 5.52
C PHE A 135 -10.04 -6.52 6.43
N ASP A 136 -10.99 -5.64 6.78
CA ASP A 136 -10.73 -4.49 7.65
C ASP A 136 -10.25 -4.90 9.06
N PRO A 137 -10.89 -5.84 9.76
CA PRO A 137 -10.42 -6.28 11.07
C PRO A 137 -8.97 -6.79 11.04
N ALA A 138 -8.56 -7.49 10.00
CA ALA A 138 -7.18 -7.96 9.87
C ALA A 138 -6.17 -6.81 9.68
N PHE A 139 -6.57 -5.73 8.98
CA PHE A 139 -5.74 -4.52 8.88
C PHE A 139 -5.69 -3.76 10.20
N GLU A 140 -6.82 -3.65 10.91
CA GLU A 140 -6.86 -3.01 12.23
C GLU A 140 -5.94 -3.73 13.22
N GLU A 141 -6.05 -5.07 13.31
CA GLU A 141 -5.20 -5.89 14.16
C GLU A 141 -3.73 -5.72 13.80
N ALA A 142 -3.39 -5.75 12.51
CA ALA A 142 -2.01 -5.53 12.05
C ALA A 142 -1.47 -4.12 12.38
N ILE A 143 -2.33 -3.10 12.42
CA ILE A 143 -1.97 -1.74 12.85
C ILE A 143 -1.76 -1.73 14.37
N ILE A 144 -2.67 -2.31 15.14
CA ILE A 144 -2.59 -2.36 16.61
C ILE A 144 -1.29 -3.07 17.02
N ASP A 145 -1.02 -4.24 16.46
CA ASP A 145 0.19 -5.02 16.73
C ASP A 145 1.46 -4.26 16.30
N GLY A 146 1.43 -3.65 15.13
CA GLY A 146 2.56 -2.89 14.59
C GLY A 146 2.97 -1.69 15.44
N PHE A 147 2.03 -1.13 16.21
CA PHE A 147 2.25 -0.01 17.13
C PHE A 147 2.09 -0.39 18.61
N SER A 148 2.12 -1.68 18.95
CA SER A 148 1.94 -2.16 20.33
C SER A 148 2.92 -1.55 21.34
N SER A 149 4.15 -1.21 20.89
CA SER A 149 5.15 -0.51 21.69
C SER A 149 4.89 1.00 21.87
N LYS A 150 3.89 1.56 21.14
CA LYS A 150 3.53 3.00 21.16
C LYS A 150 2.00 3.15 21.09
N PRO A 151 1.27 2.77 22.13
CA PRO A 151 -0.20 2.76 22.12
C PRO A 151 -0.83 4.13 21.83
N GLU A 152 -0.14 5.20 22.15
CA GLU A 152 -0.60 6.58 21.97
C GLU A 152 -0.81 6.95 20.49
N VAL A 153 -0.15 6.26 19.55
CA VAL A 153 -0.29 6.56 18.11
C VAL A 153 -1.26 5.61 17.40
N ILE A 154 -1.76 4.56 18.07
CA ILE A 154 -2.66 3.56 17.44
C ILE A 154 -3.92 4.23 16.89
N LYS A 155 -4.59 5.06 17.70
CA LYS A 155 -5.82 5.74 17.28
C LYS A 155 -5.62 6.62 16.06
N GLN A 156 -4.50 7.35 15.97
CA GLN A 156 -4.18 8.19 14.82
C GLN A 156 -3.93 7.35 13.57
N ASN A 157 -3.23 6.22 13.70
CA ASN A 157 -2.95 5.34 12.57
C ASN A 157 -4.21 4.62 12.07
N LEU A 158 -5.11 4.20 12.95
CA LEU A 158 -6.42 3.66 12.57
C LEU A 158 -7.27 4.73 11.86
N TYR A 159 -7.33 5.95 12.39
CA TYR A 159 -8.03 7.05 11.75
C TYR A 159 -7.46 7.35 10.36
N ALA A 160 -6.13 7.41 10.23
CA ALA A 160 -5.45 7.59 8.96
C ALA A 160 -5.78 6.49 7.95
N PHE A 161 -5.82 5.23 8.40
CA PHE A 161 -6.23 4.09 7.58
C PHE A 161 -7.64 4.29 7.00
N TYR A 162 -8.61 4.66 7.83
CA TYR A 162 -9.99 4.85 7.38
C TYR A 162 -10.15 6.07 6.47
N GLU A 163 -9.42 7.17 6.70
CA GLU A 163 -9.41 8.31 5.78
C GLU A 163 -8.85 7.92 4.41
N GLY A 164 -7.76 7.16 4.37
CA GLY A 164 -7.19 6.65 3.13
C GLY A 164 -8.12 5.72 2.37
N LYS A 165 -8.78 4.82 3.10
CA LYS A 165 -9.80 3.92 2.55
C LYS A 165 -10.97 4.69 1.95
N LYS A 166 -11.51 5.67 2.66
CA LYS A 166 -12.61 6.52 2.20
C LYS A 166 -12.28 7.23 0.89
N VAL A 167 -11.13 7.90 0.83
CA VAL A 167 -10.70 8.64 -0.37
C VAL A 167 -10.48 7.70 -1.55
N ALA A 168 -9.92 6.51 -1.33
CA ALA A 168 -9.74 5.51 -2.39
C ALA A 168 -11.08 5.04 -2.96
N LEU A 169 -12.06 4.76 -2.11
CA LEU A 169 -13.42 4.37 -2.55
C LEU A 169 -14.09 5.48 -3.36
N GLU A 170 -13.97 6.73 -2.96
CA GLU A 170 -14.53 7.89 -3.68
C GLU A 170 -13.88 8.03 -5.07
N ARG A 171 -12.55 7.93 -5.16
CA ARG A 171 -11.81 8.05 -6.42
C ARG A 171 -12.09 6.89 -7.38
N ILE A 172 -12.15 5.66 -6.88
CA ILE A 172 -12.48 4.49 -7.72
C ILE A 172 -13.91 4.58 -8.26
N LYS A 173 -14.87 5.03 -7.46
CA LYS A 173 -16.25 5.26 -7.93
C LYS A 173 -16.32 6.33 -9.00
N ALA A 174 -15.61 7.43 -8.84
CA ALA A 174 -15.56 8.52 -9.83
C ALA A 174 -14.92 8.12 -11.17
N HIS A 175 -14.05 7.10 -11.19
CA HIS A 175 -13.46 6.57 -12.44
C HIS A 175 -14.35 5.54 -13.15
N LYS A 176 -15.33 4.94 -12.45
CA LYS A 176 -16.27 3.96 -13.01
C LYS A 176 -17.56 4.61 -13.52
N ALA A 177 -17.81 5.89 -13.18
CA ALA A 177 -18.95 6.69 -13.62
C ALA A 177 -18.65 7.47 -14.88
#